data_4ba6f0752c5c7be9154dd52466d0cda6
#
_entry.id   4ba6f0752c5c7be9154dd52466d0cda6
#
_cell.length_a   1.000
_cell.length_b   1.000
_cell.length_c   1.000
_cell.angle_alpha   90.00
_cell.angle_beta   90.00
_cell.angle_gamma   90.00
#
_symmetry.space_group_name_H-M   'P 1'
#
loop_
_entity.id
_entity.type
_entity.pdbx_description
1 polymer ?
#
loop_
_entity_poly.entity_id
_entity_poly.type
_entity_poly.pdbx_seq_one_letter_code
_entity_poly.pdbx_strand_id
1 'polypeptide(L)'
;MSYFLNTDEIVQTIRMIEQEHLDVRTITLGLSLLDCATGDIKRTADKVYEKICREARSLVPVGEAIEREFGVPIVNKRVSVTPVALIAGGCGDDLVPIAEAMDRAAREVGVNYIGGFSALVQKGFTSGDRSLISSIPEALARTERVCASVNVGSTRAGINMDAVAEMGRVIKKCAALTADTDGLACSKLVVFCNAVEDNPFMAGAFHGAGEAESAVNVGVSGPGVVYQALQECKGESFDVVAETIKRTAFKVTRMGQLVAREASRRLGVPFGIVDLSLAPTPAVGDSVARILETMGLEVCGTHGTTAALALLNDAVKKGGVMASGHVGGLSGAFIPVSEDEGMIAAAREGTLTLDKLEAMTCVCSVGLDMIAVPGDTSAETLSAILADEAAIGMINNKTTAVRLIPAPGKTVGDTVEIGGLFGEAPVMPVHAASSAEFIARGGRIPAPLHSLRN
;
A
#
# COMPACT_ATOMS: atom_id res chain seq x y z
N MET A 1 -37.11 -15.58 13.92
CA MET A 1 -36.29 -14.66 14.73
C MET A 1 -36.70 -13.25 14.36
N SER A 2 -37.24 -12.49 15.29
CA SER A 2 -37.53 -11.07 15.07
C SER A 2 -36.20 -10.32 15.08
N TYR A 3 -35.77 -9.82 13.93
CA TYR A 3 -34.64 -8.88 13.86
C TYR A 3 -35.16 -7.56 14.44
N PHE A 4 -34.79 -7.24 15.67
CA PHE A 4 -34.88 -5.87 16.15
C PHE A 4 -33.87 -5.04 15.40
N LEU A 5 -34.32 -4.33 14.38
CA LEU A 5 -33.55 -3.28 13.72
C LEU A 5 -33.40 -2.14 14.74
N ASN A 6 -32.17 -1.91 15.20
CA ASN A 6 -31.87 -0.75 16.02
C ASN A 6 -31.80 0.48 15.10
N THR A 7 -32.79 1.35 15.18
CA THR A 7 -32.91 2.55 14.33
C THR A 7 -31.66 3.43 14.46
N ASP A 8 -31.11 3.54 15.67
CA ASP A 8 -29.92 4.35 15.91
C ASP A 8 -28.67 3.81 15.19
N GLU A 9 -28.50 2.49 15.11
CA GLU A 9 -27.42 1.87 14.35
C GLU A 9 -27.56 2.07 12.83
N ILE A 10 -28.81 2.05 12.32
CA ILE A 10 -29.07 2.35 10.91
C ILE A 10 -28.72 3.79 10.60
N VAL A 11 -29.21 4.75 11.40
CA VAL A 11 -28.92 6.18 11.23
C VAL A 11 -27.41 6.43 11.34
N GLN A 12 -26.73 5.78 12.29
CA GLN A 12 -25.27 5.89 12.41
C GLN A 12 -24.55 5.36 11.17
N THR A 13 -24.97 4.24 10.59
CA THR A 13 -24.36 3.70 9.36
C THR A 13 -24.52 4.67 8.19
N ILE A 14 -25.71 5.25 8.01
CA ILE A 14 -25.97 6.26 6.98
C ILE A 14 -25.04 7.46 7.18
N ARG A 15 -24.92 7.97 8.40
CA ARG A 15 -24.03 9.09 8.74
C ARG A 15 -22.58 8.79 8.43
N MET A 16 -22.10 7.57 8.77
CA MET A 16 -20.74 7.13 8.48
C MET A 16 -20.45 7.19 6.96
N ILE A 17 -21.40 6.83 6.11
CA ILE A 17 -21.25 6.83 4.65
C ILE A 17 -21.35 8.27 4.10
N GLU A 18 -22.41 8.99 4.44
CA GLU A 18 -22.73 10.28 3.80
C GLU A 18 -21.90 11.46 4.33
N GLN A 19 -21.47 11.42 5.61
CA GLN A 19 -20.85 12.56 6.28
C GLN A 19 -19.44 12.29 6.77
N GLU A 20 -19.08 11.02 7.05
CA GLU A 20 -17.84 10.65 7.70
C GLU A 20 -16.87 9.90 6.77
N HIS A 21 -17.16 9.91 5.45
CA HIS A 21 -16.30 9.34 4.40
C HIS A 21 -15.98 7.86 4.54
N LEU A 22 -16.91 7.05 5.11
CA LEU A 22 -16.76 5.60 5.07
C LEU A 22 -16.83 5.11 3.62
N ASP A 23 -15.77 4.48 3.16
CA ASP A 23 -15.73 3.84 1.85
C ASP A 23 -15.21 2.41 1.88
N VAL A 24 -15.58 1.63 0.89
CA VAL A 24 -14.85 0.45 0.49
C VAL A 24 -13.79 0.91 -0.51
N ARG A 25 -12.56 1.05 -0.02
CA ARG A 25 -11.47 1.59 -0.82
C ARG A 25 -11.19 0.74 -2.05
N THR A 26 -11.34 -0.58 -1.93
CA THR A 26 -11.13 -1.48 -3.06
C THR A 26 -11.82 -2.83 -2.88
N ILE A 27 -12.31 -3.39 -4.00
CA ILE A 27 -12.47 -4.83 -4.19
C ILE A 27 -11.33 -5.29 -5.11
N THR A 28 -10.47 -6.17 -4.63
CA THR A 28 -9.31 -6.67 -5.36
C THR A 28 -9.45 -8.17 -5.60
N LEU A 29 -9.42 -8.56 -6.88
CA LEU A 29 -9.38 -9.97 -7.28
C LEU A 29 -7.93 -10.42 -7.38
N GLY A 30 -7.51 -11.32 -6.50
CA GLY A 30 -6.24 -12.03 -6.58
C GLY A 30 -6.32 -13.18 -7.58
N LEU A 31 -5.32 -13.32 -8.45
CA LEU A 31 -5.26 -14.36 -9.49
C LEU A 31 -3.87 -15.00 -9.55
N SER A 32 -3.84 -16.32 -9.47
CA SER A 32 -2.62 -17.08 -9.79
C SER A 32 -2.33 -17.03 -11.29
N LEU A 33 -1.08 -16.74 -11.65
CA LEU A 33 -0.58 -16.81 -13.03
C LEU A 33 0.43 -17.93 -13.24
N LEU A 34 0.57 -18.86 -12.31
CA LEU A 34 1.59 -19.90 -12.37
C LEU A 34 1.47 -20.79 -13.61
N ASP A 35 0.24 -21.04 -14.09
CA ASP A 35 -0.04 -21.80 -15.32
C ASP A 35 0.24 -21.01 -16.61
N CYS A 36 0.53 -19.73 -16.51
CA CYS A 36 0.89 -18.88 -17.65
C CYS A 36 2.38 -18.99 -18.03
N ALA A 37 3.22 -19.57 -17.17
CA ALA A 37 4.66 -19.73 -17.44
C ALA A 37 4.90 -20.64 -18.66
N THR A 38 5.64 -20.14 -19.67
CA THR A 38 5.95 -20.91 -20.89
C THR A 38 7.44 -20.91 -21.26
N GLY A 39 8.24 -20.04 -20.67
CA GLY A 39 9.63 -19.80 -21.07
C GLY A 39 9.80 -18.99 -22.36
N ASP A 40 8.71 -18.50 -22.94
CA ASP A 40 8.68 -17.62 -24.09
C ASP A 40 7.91 -16.35 -23.76
N ILE A 41 8.51 -15.19 -23.98
CA ILE A 41 7.95 -13.89 -23.54
C ILE A 41 6.59 -13.61 -24.18
N LYS A 42 6.43 -13.85 -25.48
CA LYS A 42 5.20 -13.54 -26.21
C LYS A 42 4.05 -14.46 -25.77
N ARG A 43 4.32 -15.75 -25.71
CA ARG A 43 3.33 -16.75 -25.28
C ARG A 43 2.92 -16.55 -23.83
N THR A 44 3.87 -16.19 -22.95
CA THR A 44 3.57 -15.89 -21.54
C THR A 44 2.72 -14.63 -21.45
N ALA A 45 3.05 -13.54 -22.16
CA ALA A 45 2.26 -12.32 -22.19
C ALA A 45 0.83 -12.55 -22.74
N ASP A 46 0.67 -13.34 -23.81
CA ASP A 46 -0.65 -13.68 -24.38
C ASP A 46 -1.50 -14.45 -23.35
N LYS A 47 -0.93 -15.48 -22.70
CA LYS A 47 -1.64 -16.24 -21.65
C LYS A 47 -2.03 -15.39 -20.45
N VAL A 48 -1.15 -14.48 -20.00
CA VAL A 48 -1.42 -13.53 -18.92
C VAL A 48 -2.63 -12.66 -19.28
N TYR A 49 -2.61 -12.07 -20.46
CA TYR A 49 -3.72 -11.26 -20.97
C TYR A 49 -5.04 -12.05 -20.99
N GLU A 50 -5.04 -13.22 -21.63
CA GLU A 50 -6.24 -14.06 -21.77
C GLU A 50 -6.81 -14.49 -20.40
N LYS A 51 -5.94 -14.89 -19.47
CA LYS A 51 -6.36 -15.32 -18.15
C LYS A 51 -6.98 -14.16 -17.36
N ILE A 52 -6.36 -12.99 -17.32
CA ILE A 52 -6.89 -11.82 -16.61
C ILE A 52 -8.24 -11.42 -17.21
N CYS A 53 -8.35 -11.32 -18.55
CA CYS A 53 -9.62 -10.97 -19.20
C CYS A 53 -10.73 -11.98 -18.90
N ARG A 54 -10.43 -13.28 -18.86
CA ARG A 54 -11.41 -14.33 -18.55
C ARG A 54 -11.88 -14.26 -17.11
N GLU A 55 -10.94 -14.19 -16.14
CA GLU A 55 -11.26 -14.32 -14.72
C GLU A 55 -11.81 -13.02 -14.12
N ALA A 56 -11.33 -11.85 -14.58
CA ALA A 56 -11.71 -10.56 -14.00
C ALA A 56 -12.88 -9.85 -14.73
N ARG A 57 -13.42 -10.41 -15.81
CA ARG A 57 -14.48 -9.77 -16.62
C ARG A 57 -15.71 -9.32 -15.83
N SER A 58 -16.04 -10.01 -14.75
CA SER A 58 -17.23 -9.74 -13.94
C SER A 58 -16.95 -8.85 -12.72
N LEU A 59 -15.67 -8.53 -12.45
CA LEU A 59 -15.28 -7.81 -11.22
C LEU A 59 -15.91 -6.42 -11.14
N VAL A 60 -15.78 -5.63 -12.19
CA VAL A 60 -16.31 -4.25 -12.23
C VAL A 60 -17.82 -4.24 -12.17
N PRO A 61 -18.57 -4.98 -13.03
CA PRO A 61 -20.03 -5.04 -12.94
C PRO A 61 -20.54 -5.51 -11.58
N VAL A 62 -19.88 -6.48 -10.96
CA VAL A 62 -20.25 -6.97 -9.61
C VAL A 62 -20.00 -5.91 -8.56
N GLY A 63 -18.84 -5.23 -8.59
CA GLY A 63 -18.53 -4.14 -7.66
C GLY A 63 -19.56 -3.02 -7.74
N GLU A 64 -19.89 -2.55 -8.94
CA GLU A 64 -20.90 -1.52 -9.16
C GLU A 64 -22.32 -1.94 -8.74
N ALA A 65 -22.66 -3.22 -8.92
CA ALA A 65 -23.97 -3.72 -8.47
C ALA A 65 -24.05 -3.75 -6.93
N ILE A 66 -22.98 -4.14 -6.25
CA ILE A 66 -22.92 -4.12 -4.77
C ILE A 66 -22.99 -2.69 -4.25
N GLU A 67 -22.24 -1.76 -4.86
CA GLU A 67 -22.26 -0.35 -4.52
C GLU A 67 -23.67 0.23 -4.59
N ARG A 68 -24.40 -0.02 -5.69
CA ARG A 68 -25.79 0.43 -5.84
C ARG A 68 -26.76 -0.20 -4.85
N GLU A 69 -26.56 -1.48 -4.52
CA GLU A 69 -27.48 -2.21 -3.63
C GLU A 69 -27.26 -1.85 -2.15
N PHE A 70 -25.99 -1.68 -1.74
CA PHE A 70 -25.65 -1.41 -0.34
C PHE A 70 -25.55 0.08 -0.02
N GLY A 71 -25.49 0.95 -1.04
CA GLY A 71 -25.31 2.38 -0.87
C GLY A 71 -23.94 2.78 -0.31
N VAL A 72 -22.97 1.87 -0.34
CA VAL A 72 -21.59 2.14 0.13
C VAL A 72 -20.68 2.34 -1.07
N PRO A 73 -19.97 3.47 -1.18
CA PRO A 73 -19.02 3.69 -2.29
C PRO A 73 -17.95 2.61 -2.35
N ILE A 74 -17.71 2.06 -3.54
CA ILE A 74 -16.60 1.16 -3.82
C ILE A 74 -15.66 1.88 -4.80
N VAL A 75 -14.67 2.56 -4.22
CA VAL A 75 -13.85 3.54 -4.95
C VAL A 75 -13.05 2.90 -6.07
N ASN A 76 -12.45 1.73 -5.83
CA ASN A 76 -11.64 1.03 -6.82
C ASN A 76 -12.03 -0.44 -6.97
N LYS A 77 -11.89 -0.94 -8.19
CA LYS A 77 -11.92 -2.36 -8.54
C LYS A 77 -10.54 -2.68 -9.11
N ARG A 78 -9.86 -3.67 -8.53
CA ARG A 78 -8.44 -3.96 -8.80
C ARG A 78 -8.20 -5.43 -9.05
N VAL A 79 -7.09 -5.72 -9.71
CA VAL A 79 -6.56 -7.10 -9.83
C VAL A 79 -5.17 -7.13 -9.21
N SER A 80 -4.85 -8.21 -8.51
CA SER A 80 -3.49 -8.54 -8.08
C SER A 80 -3.13 -9.91 -8.63
N VAL A 81 -1.91 -10.06 -9.15
CA VAL A 81 -1.50 -11.34 -9.75
C VAL A 81 -0.26 -11.89 -9.05
N THR A 82 0.00 -13.17 -9.27
CA THR A 82 1.26 -13.80 -8.85
C THR A 82 2.46 -12.92 -9.25
N PRO A 83 3.47 -12.73 -8.38
CA PRO A 83 4.68 -12.01 -8.76
C PRO A 83 5.23 -12.48 -10.10
N VAL A 84 5.25 -11.59 -11.09
CA VAL A 84 5.61 -11.92 -12.48
C VAL A 84 7.00 -12.55 -12.57
N ALA A 85 7.93 -12.18 -11.69
CA ALA A 85 9.25 -12.80 -11.65
C ALA A 85 9.21 -14.32 -11.50
N LEU A 86 8.18 -14.89 -10.84
CA LEU A 86 8.03 -16.34 -10.64
C LEU A 86 7.65 -17.09 -11.93
N ILE A 87 7.00 -16.41 -12.88
CA ILE A 87 6.57 -17.01 -14.15
C ILE A 87 7.47 -16.61 -15.33
N ALA A 88 8.42 -15.69 -15.10
CA ALA A 88 9.27 -15.11 -16.14
C ALA A 88 10.52 -15.94 -16.46
N GLY A 89 10.73 -17.09 -15.81
CA GLY A 89 11.87 -17.95 -16.06
C GLY A 89 11.96 -18.35 -17.55
N GLY A 90 13.09 -18.03 -18.21
CA GLY A 90 13.31 -18.32 -19.62
C GLY A 90 12.70 -17.31 -20.61
N CYS A 91 12.00 -16.27 -20.16
CA CYS A 91 11.41 -15.26 -21.03
C CYS A 91 12.40 -14.20 -21.57
N GLY A 92 13.69 -14.31 -21.21
CA GLY A 92 14.71 -13.33 -21.61
C GLY A 92 14.85 -12.17 -20.60
N ASP A 93 15.52 -11.11 -21.02
CA ASP A 93 15.89 -10.00 -20.14
C ASP A 93 14.88 -8.83 -20.15
N ASP A 94 13.99 -8.76 -21.11
CA ASP A 94 12.96 -7.73 -21.23
C ASP A 94 11.58 -8.31 -20.94
N LEU A 95 10.98 -7.90 -19.82
CA LEU A 95 9.64 -8.30 -19.40
C LEU A 95 8.57 -7.21 -19.61
N VAL A 96 8.91 -6.10 -20.24
CA VAL A 96 7.95 -5.03 -20.57
C VAL A 96 6.74 -5.58 -21.35
N PRO A 97 6.85 -6.54 -22.30
CA PRO A 97 5.68 -7.09 -22.98
C PRO A 97 4.65 -7.74 -22.04
N ILE A 98 5.07 -8.30 -20.89
CA ILE A 98 4.14 -8.84 -19.89
C ILE A 98 3.41 -7.68 -19.18
N ALA A 99 4.12 -6.61 -18.80
CA ALA A 99 3.49 -5.44 -18.20
C ALA A 99 2.47 -4.80 -19.15
N GLU A 100 2.81 -4.65 -20.44
CA GLU A 100 1.89 -4.14 -21.48
C GLU A 100 0.67 -5.06 -21.67
N ALA A 101 0.84 -6.38 -21.55
CA ALA A 101 -0.27 -7.33 -21.60
C ALA A 101 -1.19 -7.18 -20.37
N MET A 102 -0.62 -7.00 -19.18
CA MET A 102 -1.36 -6.70 -17.96
C MET A 102 -2.14 -5.39 -18.07
N ASP A 103 -1.54 -4.33 -18.61
CA ASP A 103 -2.19 -3.02 -18.80
C ASP A 103 -3.35 -3.09 -19.78
N ARG A 104 -3.16 -3.78 -20.92
CA ARG A 104 -4.23 -4.02 -21.89
C ARG A 104 -5.39 -4.79 -21.26
N ALA A 105 -5.09 -5.87 -20.51
CA ALA A 105 -6.11 -6.64 -19.81
C ALA A 105 -6.86 -5.79 -18.78
N ALA A 106 -6.15 -4.98 -18.00
CA ALA A 106 -6.75 -4.08 -17.01
C ALA A 106 -7.68 -3.05 -17.65
N ARG A 107 -7.32 -2.53 -18.83
CA ARG A 107 -8.21 -1.64 -19.62
C ARG A 107 -9.43 -2.39 -20.16
N GLU A 108 -9.26 -3.58 -20.69
CA GLU A 108 -10.34 -4.40 -21.24
C GLU A 108 -11.39 -4.75 -20.18
N VAL A 109 -10.97 -5.18 -18.99
CA VAL A 109 -11.90 -5.52 -17.90
C VAL A 109 -12.36 -4.30 -17.09
N GLY A 110 -11.82 -3.11 -17.35
CA GLY A 110 -12.23 -1.84 -16.75
C GLY A 110 -11.74 -1.62 -15.31
N VAL A 111 -10.76 -2.40 -14.82
CA VAL A 111 -10.23 -2.20 -13.47
C VAL A 111 -9.32 -0.97 -13.40
N ASN A 112 -9.27 -0.34 -12.22
CA ASN A 112 -8.50 0.89 -12.01
C ASN A 112 -6.99 0.61 -12.05
N TYR A 113 -6.54 -0.49 -11.39
CA TYR A 113 -5.13 -0.86 -11.28
C TYR A 113 -4.96 -2.37 -11.29
N ILE A 114 -3.75 -2.79 -11.67
CA ILE A 114 -3.29 -4.18 -11.60
C ILE A 114 -1.90 -4.23 -10.97
N GLY A 115 -1.78 -4.97 -9.86
CA GLY A 115 -0.52 -5.23 -9.15
C GLY A 115 0.05 -6.61 -9.48
N GLY A 116 1.31 -6.83 -9.12
CA GLY A 116 1.99 -8.11 -9.30
C GLY A 116 3.11 -8.10 -10.34
N PHE A 117 3.42 -6.96 -10.96
CA PHE A 117 4.70 -6.82 -11.68
C PHE A 117 5.84 -6.73 -10.65
N SER A 118 6.09 -7.84 -9.97
CA SER A 118 6.77 -7.90 -8.67
C SER A 118 7.85 -8.99 -8.63
N ALA A 119 8.86 -8.77 -7.75
CA ALA A 119 9.92 -9.72 -7.43
C ALA A 119 10.11 -9.87 -5.92
N LEU A 120 10.44 -11.08 -5.47
CA LEU A 120 10.64 -11.44 -4.06
C LEU A 120 12.12 -11.82 -3.84
N VAL A 121 12.99 -10.83 -3.62
CA VAL A 121 14.45 -10.98 -3.64
C VAL A 121 15.12 -10.99 -2.25
N GLN A 122 14.33 -11.10 -1.19
CA GLN A 122 14.86 -11.20 0.17
C GLN A 122 15.80 -12.39 0.38
N LYS A 123 15.69 -13.44 -0.42
CA LYS A 123 16.59 -14.63 -0.38
C LYS A 123 17.79 -14.51 -1.31
N GLY A 124 17.73 -13.64 -2.29
CA GLY A 124 18.65 -13.51 -3.40
C GLY A 124 17.91 -13.40 -4.72
N PHE A 125 18.62 -13.31 -5.83
CA PHE A 125 18.04 -13.14 -7.14
C PHE A 125 17.98 -14.46 -7.92
N THR A 126 16.87 -14.68 -8.59
CA THR A 126 16.78 -15.58 -9.74
C THR A 126 17.00 -14.80 -11.04
N SER A 127 17.09 -15.49 -12.18
CA SER A 127 17.14 -14.82 -13.50
C SER A 127 15.87 -14.00 -13.77
N GLY A 128 14.69 -14.55 -13.44
CA GLY A 128 13.42 -13.85 -13.59
C GLY A 128 13.32 -12.59 -12.73
N ASP A 129 13.88 -12.60 -11.51
CA ASP A 129 13.91 -11.41 -10.64
C ASP A 129 14.75 -10.30 -11.27
N ARG A 130 15.94 -10.64 -11.81
CA ARG A 130 16.82 -9.65 -12.44
C ARG A 130 16.19 -9.04 -13.68
N SER A 131 15.62 -9.86 -14.55
CA SER A 131 14.90 -9.39 -15.74
C SER A 131 13.71 -8.51 -15.37
N LEU A 132 12.96 -8.86 -14.32
CA LEU A 132 11.82 -8.04 -13.87
C LEU A 132 12.29 -6.69 -13.34
N ILE A 133 13.25 -6.67 -12.40
CA ILE A 133 13.71 -5.43 -11.77
C ILE A 133 14.30 -4.49 -12.82
N SER A 134 15.06 -4.98 -13.78
CA SER A 134 15.61 -4.18 -14.88
C SER A 134 14.52 -3.60 -15.80
N SER A 135 13.39 -4.30 -15.95
CA SER A 135 12.25 -3.89 -16.78
C SER A 135 11.30 -2.90 -16.08
N ILE A 136 11.32 -2.78 -14.73
CA ILE A 136 10.39 -1.91 -13.97
C ILE A 136 10.33 -0.48 -14.52
N PRO A 137 11.46 0.24 -14.75
CA PRO A 137 11.37 1.64 -15.16
C PRO A 137 10.63 1.83 -16.47
N GLU A 138 10.95 1.03 -17.47
CA GLU A 138 10.31 1.09 -18.78
C GLU A 138 8.86 0.61 -18.73
N ALA A 139 8.58 -0.45 -17.97
CA ALA A 139 7.23 -0.98 -17.78
C ALA A 139 6.31 0.09 -17.16
N LEU A 140 6.74 0.75 -16.08
CA LEU A 140 5.91 1.76 -15.41
C LEU A 140 5.79 3.06 -16.19
N ALA A 141 6.78 3.42 -17.04
CA ALA A 141 6.71 4.57 -17.93
C ALA A 141 5.73 4.35 -19.08
N ARG A 142 5.62 3.10 -19.60
CA ARG A 142 4.77 2.76 -20.76
C ARG A 142 3.34 2.33 -20.40
N THR A 143 3.09 1.99 -19.14
CA THR A 143 1.78 1.51 -18.69
C THR A 143 1.09 2.51 -17.78
N GLU A 144 -0.24 2.53 -17.82
CA GLU A 144 -1.05 3.42 -16.99
C GLU A 144 -1.46 2.76 -15.67
N ARG A 145 -1.90 1.50 -15.72
CA ARG A 145 -2.58 0.80 -14.62
C ARG A 145 -1.72 -0.22 -13.89
N VAL A 146 -0.56 -0.55 -14.43
CA VAL A 146 0.35 -1.53 -13.84
C VAL A 146 1.11 -0.93 -12.67
N CYS A 147 1.13 -1.69 -11.57
CA CYS A 147 1.91 -1.37 -10.37
C CYS A 147 2.95 -2.46 -10.13
N ALA A 148 4.11 -2.05 -9.61
CA ALA A 148 5.25 -2.89 -9.34
C ALA A 148 5.64 -2.88 -7.87
N SER A 149 6.22 -4.00 -7.40
CA SER A 149 6.83 -4.05 -6.07
C SER A 149 8.01 -5.00 -6.02
N VAL A 150 8.94 -4.70 -5.11
CA VAL A 150 10.10 -5.55 -4.86
C VAL A 150 10.29 -5.75 -3.37
N ASN A 151 10.25 -7.00 -2.90
CA ASN A 151 10.50 -7.33 -1.49
C ASN A 151 11.98 -7.61 -1.28
N VAL A 152 12.70 -6.68 -0.66
CA VAL A 152 14.18 -6.73 -0.50
C VAL A 152 14.63 -7.36 0.81
N GLY A 153 13.72 -7.52 1.78
CA GLY A 153 14.07 -7.99 3.12
C GLY A 153 12.96 -8.76 3.80
N SER A 154 13.32 -9.51 4.82
CA SER A 154 12.38 -10.10 5.76
C SER A 154 13.04 -10.37 7.11
N THR A 155 12.24 -10.48 8.17
CA THR A 155 12.70 -10.87 9.50
C THR A 155 13.46 -12.21 9.49
N ARG A 156 13.10 -13.13 8.59
CA ARG A 156 13.73 -14.45 8.48
C ARG A 156 14.98 -14.46 7.63
N ALA A 157 15.02 -13.69 6.55
CA ALA A 157 16.11 -13.72 5.56
C ALA A 157 17.14 -12.60 5.77
N GLY A 158 16.82 -11.58 6.58
CA GLY A 158 17.62 -10.37 6.64
C GLY A 158 17.32 -9.45 5.45
N ILE A 159 18.19 -8.49 5.18
CA ILE A 159 18.04 -7.50 4.11
C ILE A 159 19.05 -7.82 3.00
N ASN A 160 18.58 -7.92 1.77
CA ASN A 160 19.41 -8.05 0.58
C ASN A 160 19.90 -6.66 0.13
N MET A 161 21.10 -6.27 0.57
CA MET A 161 21.67 -4.94 0.29
C MET A 161 22.00 -4.72 -1.19
N ASP A 162 22.27 -5.80 -1.95
CA ASP A 162 22.44 -5.69 -3.40
C ASP A 162 21.11 -5.29 -4.06
N ALA A 163 20.00 -5.85 -3.59
CA ALA A 163 18.67 -5.45 -4.07
C ALA A 163 18.30 -4.02 -3.65
N VAL A 164 18.64 -3.62 -2.42
CA VAL A 164 18.44 -2.25 -1.94
C VAL A 164 19.19 -1.25 -2.82
N ALA A 165 20.46 -1.51 -3.11
CA ALA A 165 21.27 -0.68 -4.00
C ALA A 165 20.71 -0.62 -5.43
N GLU A 166 20.18 -1.73 -5.95
CA GLU A 166 19.54 -1.79 -7.26
C GLU A 166 18.26 -0.95 -7.28
N MET A 167 17.43 -1.05 -6.22
CA MET A 167 16.15 -0.33 -6.17
C MET A 167 16.33 1.18 -6.12
N GLY A 168 17.37 1.72 -5.46
CA GLY A 168 17.67 3.15 -5.52
C GLY A 168 17.94 3.63 -6.97
N ARG A 169 18.68 2.83 -7.76
CA ARG A 169 18.91 3.12 -9.18
C ARG A 169 17.63 3.02 -10.02
N VAL A 170 16.81 1.99 -9.74
CA VAL A 170 15.51 1.80 -10.41
C VAL A 170 14.59 2.99 -10.16
N ILE A 171 14.46 3.46 -8.91
CA ILE A 171 13.64 4.63 -8.55
C ILE A 171 14.13 5.88 -9.31
N LYS A 172 15.44 6.13 -9.34
CA LYS A 172 16.01 7.27 -10.11
C LYS A 172 15.67 7.16 -11.60
N LYS A 173 15.75 5.96 -12.16
CA LYS A 173 15.43 5.74 -13.59
C LYS A 173 13.92 5.89 -13.86
N CYS A 174 13.06 5.42 -12.96
CA CYS A 174 11.61 5.65 -13.03
C CYS A 174 11.29 7.15 -13.07
N ALA A 175 11.87 7.92 -12.14
CA ALA A 175 11.69 9.37 -12.09
C ALA A 175 12.17 10.06 -13.38
N ALA A 176 13.36 9.69 -13.87
CA ALA A 176 13.92 10.27 -15.08
C ALA A 176 13.08 9.99 -16.34
N LEU A 177 12.54 8.76 -16.49
CA LEU A 177 11.70 8.37 -17.62
C LEU A 177 10.31 9.03 -17.63
N THR A 178 9.87 9.54 -16.48
CA THR A 178 8.58 10.24 -16.32
C THR A 178 8.76 11.65 -15.76
N ALA A 179 9.84 12.32 -16.18
CA ALA A 179 10.18 13.66 -15.72
C ALA A 179 9.13 14.72 -16.13
N ASP A 180 8.42 14.49 -17.22
CA ASP A 180 7.33 15.32 -17.72
C ASP A 180 6.06 15.25 -16.83
N THR A 181 5.98 14.28 -15.95
CA THR A 181 4.90 14.08 -14.97
C THR A 181 5.44 13.97 -13.54
N ASP A 182 6.47 14.77 -13.21
CA ASP A 182 7.06 14.86 -11.88
C ASP A 182 7.53 13.51 -11.28
N GLY A 183 7.87 12.53 -12.13
CA GLY A 183 8.28 11.21 -11.66
C GLY A 183 7.12 10.25 -11.34
N LEU A 184 5.97 10.40 -11.99
CA LEU A 184 4.73 9.63 -11.71
C LEU A 184 4.94 8.11 -11.65
N ALA A 185 5.87 7.53 -12.44
CA ALA A 185 6.17 6.10 -12.37
C ALA A 185 6.56 5.65 -10.95
N CYS A 186 7.19 6.52 -10.16
CA CYS A 186 7.59 6.21 -8.78
C CYS A 186 6.38 6.00 -7.85
N SER A 187 5.24 6.64 -8.10
CA SER A 187 4.02 6.44 -7.31
C SER A 187 3.43 5.03 -7.47
N LYS A 188 3.80 4.33 -8.55
CA LYS A 188 3.36 2.97 -8.88
C LYS A 188 4.37 1.88 -8.46
N LEU A 189 5.45 2.26 -7.77
CA LEU A 189 6.52 1.35 -7.33
C LEU A 189 6.64 1.33 -5.82
N VAL A 190 6.59 0.13 -5.22
CA VAL A 190 6.81 -0.07 -3.79
C VAL A 190 8.01 -0.98 -3.54
N VAL A 191 8.87 -0.60 -2.59
CA VAL A 191 9.92 -1.48 -2.07
C VAL A 191 9.52 -1.94 -0.68
N PHE A 192 9.50 -3.26 -0.48
CA PHE A 192 9.05 -3.88 0.77
C PHE A 192 10.15 -4.54 1.58
N CYS A 193 9.93 -4.58 2.90
CA CYS A 193 10.42 -5.64 3.78
C CYS A 193 9.22 -6.33 4.44
N ASN A 194 9.25 -7.66 4.55
CA ASN A 194 8.13 -8.47 5.03
C ASN A 194 6.81 -8.22 4.27
N ALA A 195 6.85 -8.21 2.94
CA ALA A 195 5.66 -8.05 2.12
C ALA A 195 4.61 -9.12 2.46
N VAL A 196 3.34 -8.70 2.57
CA VAL A 196 2.21 -9.61 2.73
C VAL A 196 1.68 -10.08 1.37
N GLU A 197 1.20 -11.31 1.31
CA GLU A 197 0.83 -11.98 0.06
C GLU A 197 -0.65 -11.76 -0.34
N ASP A 198 -1.44 -11.18 0.56
CA ASP A 198 -2.89 -10.96 0.43
C ASP A 198 -3.29 -9.48 0.38
N ASN A 199 -2.33 -8.57 0.23
CA ASN A 199 -2.55 -7.13 0.23
C ASN A 199 -3.49 -6.69 -0.91
N PRO A 200 -4.67 -6.09 -0.62
CA PRO A 200 -5.59 -5.60 -1.62
C PRO A 200 -5.27 -4.19 -2.13
N PHE A 201 -4.37 -3.48 -1.46
CA PHE A 201 -4.08 -2.08 -1.77
C PHE A 201 -3.10 -1.94 -2.93
N MET A 202 -3.33 -0.91 -3.72
CA MET A 202 -2.56 -0.53 -4.88
C MET A 202 -1.05 -0.35 -4.58
N ALA A 203 -0.28 -0.33 -5.62
CA ALA A 203 1.16 -0.26 -5.75
C ALA A 203 1.85 -1.53 -5.23
N GLY A 204 1.67 -1.89 -3.98
CA GLY A 204 2.30 -3.06 -3.41
C GLY A 204 1.52 -4.38 -3.55
N ALA A 205 0.32 -4.37 -4.10
CA ALA A 205 -0.51 -5.57 -4.20
C ALA A 205 0.11 -6.64 -5.11
N PHE A 206 0.12 -7.88 -4.63
CA PHE A 206 0.34 -9.06 -5.45
C PHE A 206 -0.41 -10.25 -4.83
N HIS A 207 -0.63 -11.29 -5.61
CA HIS A 207 -1.26 -12.52 -5.15
C HIS A 207 -0.18 -13.56 -4.87
N GLY A 208 -0.05 -13.99 -3.63
CA GLY A 208 1.00 -14.91 -3.19
C GLY A 208 0.93 -16.27 -3.91
N ALA A 209 2.09 -16.89 -4.09
CA ALA A 209 2.15 -18.20 -4.73
C ALA A 209 1.56 -19.32 -3.84
N GLY A 210 1.40 -19.07 -2.53
CA GLY A 210 0.76 -19.97 -1.58
C GLY A 210 -0.75 -19.79 -1.43
N GLU A 211 -1.31 -18.76 -2.09
CA GLU A 211 -2.73 -18.45 -2.04
C GLU A 211 -3.56 -19.37 -2.97
N ALA A 212 -4.89 -19.32 -2.83
CA ALA A 212 -5.81 -20.03 -3.73
C ALA A 212 -5.63 -19.58 -5.18
N GLU A 213 -6.11 -20.36 -6.16
CA GLU A 213 -6.06 -19.99 -7.59
C GLU A 213 -6.64 -18.61 -7.88
N SER A 214 -7.70 -18.26 -7.15
CA SER A 214 -8.24 -16.89 -7.09
C SER A 214 -8.86 -16.62 -5.73
N ALA A 215 -8.86 -15.37 -5.30
CA ALA A 215 -9.51 -14.92 -4.08
C ALA A 215 -9.96 -13.46 -4.21
N VAL A 216 -11.04 -13.08 -3.54
CA VAL A 216 -11.44 -11.68 -3.44
C VAL A 216 -11.05 -11.11 -2.08
N ASN A 217 -10.29 -10.03 -2.10
CA ASN A 217 -9.85 -9.27 -0.94
C ASN A 217 -10.49 -7.88 -0.97
N VAL A 218 -10.92 -7.38 0.18
CA VAL A 218 -11.59 -6.09 0.27
C VAL A 218 -10.83 -5.18 1.23
N GLY A 219 -10.48 -3.99 0.76
CA GLY A 219 -9.94 -2.93 1.59
C GLY A 219 -11.02 -1.93 1.97
N VAL A 220 -11.17 -1.67 3.26
CA VAL A 220 -12.06 -0.63 3.79
C VAL A 220 -11.24 0.46 4.44
N SER A 221 -11.74 1.69 4.33
CA SER A 221 -11.11 2.86 4.93
C SER A 221 -12.15 3.72 5.64
N GLY A 222 -11.72 4.48 6.61
CA GLY A 222 -12.59 5.37 7.36
C GLY A 222 -11.84 6.23 8.37
N PRO A 223 -10.76 6.96 7.98
CA PRO A 223 -10.14 7.95 8.86
C PRO A 223 -11.14 8.97 9.35
N GLY A 224 -12.03 9.45 8.47
CA GLY A 224 -13.07 10.41 8.83
C GLY A 224 -14.04 9.88 9.90
N VAL A 225 -14.40 8.59 9.83
CA VAL A 225 -15.27 7.97 10.86
C VAL A 225 -14.59 7.95 12.22
N VAL A 226 -13.29 7.59 12.25
CA VAL A 226 -12.51 7.60 13.50
C VAL A 226 -12.31 9.02 14.00
N TYR A 227 -12.00 9.97 13.11
CA TYR A 227 -11.87 11.38 13.44
C TYR A 227 -13.12 11.94 14.12
N GLN A 228 -14.29 11.71 13.54
CA GLN A 228 -15.56 12.17 14.12
C GLN A 228 -15.86 11.52 15.47
N ALA A 229 -15.65 10.21 15.58
CA ALA A 229 -15.83 9.50 16.86
C ALA A 229 -14.96 10.08 17.97
N LEU A 230 -13.72 10.51 17.65
CA LEU A 230 -12.81 11.10 18.64
C LEU A 230 -13.14 12.56 18.99
N GLN A 231 -13.88 13.30 18.15
CA GLN A 231 -14.39 14.62 18.53
C GLN A 231 -15.33 14.54 19.73
N GLU A 232 -16.07 13.42 19.86
CA GLU A 232 -17.00 13.19 20.97
C GLU A 232 -16.31 12.85 22.29
N CYS A 233 -15.04 12.41 22.27
CA CYS A 233 -14.22 12.09 23.45
C CYS A 233 -13.05 13.05 23.66
N LYS A 234 -13.13 14.27 23.14
CA LYS A 234 -12.06 15.25 23.29
C LYS A 234 -11.83 15.58 24.77
N GLY A 235 -10.57 15.38 25.23
CA GLY A 235 -10.18 15.61 26.60
C GLY A 235 -10.38 14.40 27.54
N GLU A 236 -10.96 13.31 27.06
CA GLU A 236 -11.07 12.05 27.80
C GLU A 236 -9.71 11.33 27.93
N SER A 237 -9.63 10.35 28.82
CA SER A 237 -8.43 9.54 29.02
C SER A 237 -8.10 8.68 27.79
N PHE A 238 -6.84 8.28 27.64
CA PHE A 238 -6.43 7.41 26.53
C PHE A 238 -7.11 6.05 26.55
N ASP A 239 -7.59 5.56 27.67
CA ASP A 239 -8.38 4.33 27.73
C ASP A 239 -9.72 4.50 27.02
N VAL A 240 -10.40 5.64 27.21
CA VAL A 240 -11.65 5.99 26.52
C VAL A 240 -11.39 6.17 25.02
N VAL A 241 -10.32 6.88 24.65
CA VAL A 241 -9.91 7.07 23.27
C VAL A 241 -9.67 5.72 22.59
N ALA A 242 -8.89 4.83 23.17
CA ALA A 242 -8.59 3.50 22.63
C ALA A 242 -9.86 2.65 22.45
N GLU A 243 -10.77 2.65 23.44
CA GLU A 243 -12.03 1.91 23.33
C GLU A 243 -12.95 2.47 22.25
N THR A 244 -12.98 3.79 22.06
CA THR A 244 -13.74 4.46 21.01
C THR A 244 -13.21 4.08 19.64
N ILE A 245 -11.89 4.14 19.42
CA ILE A 245 -11.26 3.71 18.15
C ILE A 245 -11.58 2.24 17.87
N LYS A 246 -11.41 1.37 18.85
CA LYS A 246 -11.67 -0.07 18.70
C LYS A 246 -13.12 -0.36 18.29
N ARG A 247 -14.10 0.29 18.90
CA ARG A 247 -15.53 0.14 18.55
C ARG A 247 -15.82 0.65 17.14
N THR A 248 -15.23 1.78 16.76
CA THR A 248 -15.38 2.35 15.42
C THR A 248 -14.77 1.42 14.36
N ALA A 249 -13.55 0.95 14.59
CA ALA A 249 -12.87 0.01 13.73
C ALA A 249 -13.65 -1.31 13.54
N PHE A 250 -14.26 -1.81 14.61
CA PHE A 250 -15.17 -2.97 14.55
C PHE A 250 -16.31 -2.74 13.56
N LYS A 251 -16.99 -1.59 13.61
CA LYS A 251 -18.12 -1.28 12.73
C LYS A 251 -17.69 -1.16 11.26
N VAL A 252 -16.60 -0.45 11.00
CA VAL A 252 -16.02 -0.29 9.65
C VAL A 252 -15.65 -1.66 9.07
N THR A 253 -14.98 -2.52 9.85
CA THR A 253 -14.60 -3.88 9.39
C THR A 253 -15.82 -4.74 9.07
N ARG A 254 -16.88 -4.64 9.86
CA ARG A 254 -18.15 -5.40 9.60
C ARG A 254 -18.76 -5.02 8.27
N MET A 255 -18.71 -3.74 7.89
CA MET A 255 -19.15 -3.28 6.57
C MET A 255 -18.30 -3.90 5.45
N GLY A 256 -16.97 -3.85 5.58
CA GLY A 256 -16.07 -4.49 4.62
C GLY A 256 -16.31 -5.99 4.48
N GLN A 257 -16.55 -6.69 5.58
CA GLN A 257 -16.88 -8.13 5.55
C GLN A 257 -18.20 -8.42 4.81
N LEU A 258 -19.21 -7.56 4.96
CA LEU A 258 -20.47 -7.69 4.25
C LEU A 258 -20.25 -7.59 2.73
N VAL A 259 -19.51 -6.57 2.29
CA VAL A 259 -19.17 -6.37 0.88
C VAL A 259 -18.33 -7.53 0.34
N ALA A 260 -17.32 -7.98 1.11
CA ALA A 260 -16.44 -9.07 0.71
C ALA A 260 -17.18 -10.40 0.52
N ARG A 261 -18.10 -10.76 1.42
CA ARG A 261 -18.94 -11.96 1.30
C ARG A 261 -19.83 -11.90 0.08
N GLU A 262 -20.44 -10.76 -0.20
CA GLU A 262 -21.32 -10.60 -1.34
C GLU A 262 -20.52 -10.60 -2.66
N ALA A 263 -19.34 -9.98 -2.69
CA ALA A 263 -18.44 -10.04 -3.83
C ALA A 263 -17.99 -11.49 -4.11
N SER A 264 -17.55 -12.21 -3.09
CA SER A 264 -17.19 -13.63 -3.17
C SER A 264 -18.33 -14.48 -3.75
N ARG A 265 -19.55 -14.32 -3.22
CA ARG A 265 -20.73 -15.04 -3.68
C ARG A 265 -21.06 -14.78 -5.16
N ARG A 266 -21.02 -13.51 -5.59
CA ARG A 266 -21.36 -13.11 -6.98
C ARG A 266 -20.28 -13.48 -7.99
N LEU A 267 -19.02 -13.37 -7.59
CA LEU A 267 -17.87 -13.72 -8.44
C LEU A 267 -17.63 -15.24 -8.48
N GLY A 268 -18.15 -16.00 -7.51
CA GLY A 268 -17.93 -17.45 -7.41
C GLY A 268 -16.48 -17.80 -7.01
N VAL A 269 -15.79 -16.90 -6.31
CA VAL A 269 -14.41 -17.12 -5.85
C VAL A 269 -14.32 -17.08 -4.32
N PRO A 270 -13.34 -17.73 -3.68
CA PRO A 270 -13.16 -17.67 -2.24
C PRO A 270 -13.05 -16.25 -1.71
N PHE A 271 -13.64 -16.00 -0.54
CA PHE A 271 -13.38 -14.81 0.24
C PHE A 271 -12.02 -14.96 0.93
N GLY A 272 -11.08 -14.09 0.59
CA GLY A 272 -9.76 -14.01 1.18
C GLY A 272 -9.81 -13.20 2.48
N ILE A 273 -9.49 -11.90 2.42
CA ILE A 273 -9.41 -11.05 3.62
C ILE A 273 -10.19 -9.74 3.50
N VAL A 274 -10.46 -9.16 4.66
CA VAL A 274 -10.77 -7.72 4.82
C VAL A 274 -9.54 -7.03 5.38
N ASP A 275 -9.07 -6.04 4.67
CA ASP A 275 -8.04 -5.11 5.15
C ASP A 275 -8.72 -3.85 5.67
N LEU A 276 -8.63 -3.62 6.98
CA LEU A 276 -9.03 -2.37 7.59
C LEU A 276 -7.81 -1.47 7.71
N SER A 277 -7.61 -0.64 6.72
CA SER A 277 -6.57 0.37 6.72
C SER A 277 -7.18 1.77 6.79
N LEU A 278 -6.75 2.54 7.79
CA LEU A 278 -7.04 3.97 7.81
C LEU A 278 -6.13 4.63 6.76
N ALA A 279 -6.55 4.51 5.49
CA ALA A 279 -5.87 5.07 4.34
C ALA A 279 -6.55 6.42 4.00
N PRO A 280 -5.93 7.56 4.30
CA PRO A 280 -6.53 8.86 4.11
C PRO A 280 -6.71 9.22 2.64
N THR A 281 -7.44 10.29 2.40
CA THR A 281 -7.49 11.00 1.11
C THR A 281 -7.15 12.47 1.33
N PRO A 282 -6.85 13.23 0.27
CA PRO A 282 -6.62 14.68 0.39
C PRO A 282 -7.86 15.48 0.83
N ALA A 283 -9.02 14.81 0.96
CA ALA A 283 -10.26 15.47 1.38
C ALA A 283 -10.18 15.90 2.85
N VAL A 284 -10.67 17.12 3.14
CA VAL A 284 -10.77 17.62 4.50
C VAL A 284 -11.68 16.72 5.34
N GLY A 285 -11.19 16.31 6.49
CA GLY A 285 -11.91 15.41 7.41
C GLY A 285 -11.59 13.93 7.23
N ASP A 286 -10.79 13.54 6.24
CA ASP A 286 -10.34 12.17 6.00
C ASP A 286 -8.80 12.04 6.19
N SER A 287 -8.30 12.44 7.36
CA SER A 287 -6.88 12.56 7.66
C SER A 287 -6.49 11.80 8.92
N VAL A 288 -5.44 10.98 8.82
CA VAL A 288 -4.82 10.31 9.96
C VAL A 288 -4.05 11.30 10.83
N ALA A 289 -3.40 12.32 10.24
CA ALA A 289 -2.75 13.37 11.02
C ALA A 289 -3.75 14.09 11.94
N ARG A 290 -4.94 14.41 11.43
CA ARG A 290 -5.99 15.07 12.24
C ARG A 290 -6.54 14.17 13.35
N ILE A 291 -6.59 12.86 13.13
CA ILE A 291 -6.89 11.90 14.20
C ILE A 291 -5.86 12.03 15.34
N LEU A 292 -4.56 12.05 15.00
CA LEU A 292 -3.49 12.17 16.00
C LEU A 292 -3.54 13.51 16.75
N GLU A 293 -3.84 14.60 16.05
CA GLU A 293 -4.01 15.93 16.63
C GLU A 293 -5.22 16.00 17.58
N THR A 294 -6.30 15.29 17.27
CA THR A 294 -7.47 15.20 18.17
C THR A 294 -7.12 14.57 19.53
N MET A 295 -6.05 13.76 19.59
CA MET A 295 -5.55 13.18 20.83
C MET A 295 -4.77 14.19 21.73
N GLY A 296 -4.70 15.46 21.31
CA GLY A 296 -4.07 16.55 22.06
C GLY A 296 -2.72 17.01 21.52
N LEU A 297 -2.34 16.61 20.32
CA LEU A 297 -1.16 17.14 19.63
C LEU A 297 -1.54 18.42 18.87
N GLU A 298 -0.73 19.45 18.95
CA GLU A 298 -0.98 20.70 18.22
C GLU A 298 -0.79 20.50 16.71
N VAL A 299 0.30 19.84 16.32
CA VAL A 299 0.62 19.50 14.92
C VAL A 299 1.18 18.08 14.86
N CYS A 300 0.76 17.32 13.87
CA CYS A 300 1.32 16.00 13.58
C CYS A 300 2.83 16.12 13.29
N GLY A 301 3.64 15.23 13.86
CA GLY A 301 5.10 15.32 13.79
C GLY A 301 5.75 15.79 15.09
N THR A 302 5.03 16.54 15.95
CA THR A 302 5.56 16.95 17.24
C THR A 302 5.82 15.75 18.19
N HIS A 303 6.55 15.98 19.27
CA HIS A 303 6.80 14.92 20.26
C HIS A 303 5.46 14.37 20.82
N GLY A 304 5.33 13.05 20.89
CA GLY A 304 4.08 12.36 21.22
C GLY A 304 3.40 11.71 20.01
N THR A 305 3.63 12.17 18.78
CA THR A 305 2.99 11.64 17.57
C THR A 305 3.19 10.13 17.41
N THR A 306 4.41 9.62 17.62
CA THR A 306 4.69 8.18 17.53
C THR A 306 3.90 7.37 18.58
N ALA A 307 3.75 7.90 19.80
CA ALA A 307 2.95 7.24 20.85
C ALA A 307 1.46 7.25 20.53
N ALA A 308 0.92 8.37 20.04
CA ALA A 308 -0.46 8.48 19.59
C ALA A 308 -0.75 7.53 18.42
N LEU A 309 0.16 7.43 17.46
CA LEU A 309 0.05 6.50 16.33
C LEU A 309 0.11 5.03 16.79
N ALA A 310 0.94 4.70 17.77
CA ALA A 310 0.99 3.35 18.32
C ALA A 310 -0.36 2.96 18.95
N LEU A 311 -0.98 3.86 19.72
CA LEU A 311 -2.32 3.67 20.27
C LEU A 311 -3.37 3.49 19.16
N LEU A 312 -3.36 4.38 18.16
CA LEU A 312 -4.30 4.33 17.04
C LEU A 312 -4.19 2.99 16.31
N ASN A 313 -2.99 2.61 15.92
CA ASN A 313 -2.73 1.40 15.13
C ASN A 313 -3.14 0.12 15.89
N ASP A 314 -2.81 0.03 17.18
CA ASP A 314 -3.17 -1.12 18.01
C ASP A 314 -4.70 -1.22 18.23
N ALA A 315 -5.37 -0.09 18.51
CA ALA A 315 -6.81 -0.08 18.71
C ALA A 315 -7.58 -0.43 17.42
N VAL A 316 -7.13 0.05 16.26
CA VAL A 316 -7.69 -0.31 14.94
C VAL A 316 -7.56 -1.81 14.69
N LYS A 317 -6.38 -2.39 14.89
CA LYS A 317 -6.15 -3.84 14.72
C LYS A 317 -7.02 -4.67 15.65
N LYS A 318 -7.13 -4.30 16.92
CA LYS A 318 -8.01 -4.97 17.89
C LYS A 318 -9.47 -4.95 17.46
N GLY A 319 -9.96 -3.80 17.00
CA GLY A 319 -11.33 -3.67 16.48
C GLY A 319 -11.56 -4.56 15.25
N GLY A 320 -10.63 -4.59 14.31
CA GLY A 320 -10.68 -5.42 13.12
C GLY A 320 -10.77 -6.92 13.45
N VAL A 321 -9.84 -7.42 14.26
CA VAL A 321 -9.79 -8.85 14.67
C VAL A 321 -11.05 -9.27 15.41
N MET A 322 -11.65 -8.39 16.22
CA MET A 322 -12.92 -8.67 16.89
C MET A 322 -14.11 -8.73 15.93
N ALA A 323 -14.04 -8.05 14.79
CA ALA A 323 -15.13 -7.95 13.82
C ALA A 323 -15.15 -9.10 12.82
N SER A 324 -13.99 -9.64 12.42
CA SER A 324 -13.85 -10.65 11.37
C SER A 324 -12.71 -11.62 11.66
N GLY A 325 -12.92 -12.89 11.36
CA GLY A 325 -11.85 -13.90 11.31
C GLY A 325 -11.03 -13.88 10.01
N HIS A 326 -11.33 -12.95 9.09
CA HIS A 326 -10.67 -12.77 7.79
C HIS A 326 -9.89 -11.47 7.71
N VAL A 327 -9.35 -10.97 8.83
CA VAL A 327 -8.52 -9.76 8.82
C VAL A 327 -7.12 -10.11 8.30
N GLY A 328 -6.63 -9.33 7.35
CA GLY A 328 -5.32 -9.54 6.72
C GLY A 328 -4.79 -8.28 6.07
N GLY A 329 -3.92 -8.44 5.10
CA GLY A 329 -3.30 -7.34 4.36
C GLY A 329 -2.42 -6.46 5.24
N LEU A 330 -2.55 -5.16 5.06
CA LEU A 330 -1.77 -4.13 5.76
C LEU A 330 -2.52 -3.50 6.95
N SER A 331 -3.68 -4.03 7.33
CA SER A 331 -4.60 -3.49 8.35
C SER A 331 -3.95 -2.62 9.43
N GLY A 332 -4.48 -1.40 9.62
CA GLY A 332 -3.99 -0.43 10.61
C GLY A 332 -3.98 1.00 10.10
N ALA A 333 -3.12 1.84 10.65
CA ALA A 333 -3.03 3.24 10.27
C ALA A 333 -1.92 3.47 9.22
N PHE A 334 -2.28 4.11 8.10
CA PHE A 334 -1.37 4.55 7.03
C PHE A 334 -0.94 6.00 7.29
N ILE A 335 0.24 6.34 6.83
CA ILE A 335 0.81 7.69 6.97
C ILE A 335 1.38 8.21 5.64
N PRO A 336 0.63 8.13 4.51
CA PRO A 336 1.11 8.69 3.25
C PRO A 336 1.13 10.20 3.31
N VAL A 337 2.23 10.83 2.86
CA VAL A 337 2.36 12.30 2.97
C VAL A 337 1.46 13.01 1.95
N SER A 338 1.37 12.53 0.71
CA SER A 338 0.60 13.23 -0.33
C SER A 338 -0.92 13.00 -0.25
N GLU A 339 -1.33 11.94 0.40
CA GLU A 339 -2.74 11.50 0.45
C GLU A 339 -3.48 12.00 1.72
N ASP A 340 -2.80 12.76 2.59
CA ASP A 340 -3.33 13.21 3.89
C ASP A 340 -3.11 14.72 4.05
N GLU A 341 -4.20 15.50 4.09
CA GLU A 341 -4.12 16.95 4.16
C GLU A 341 -3.37 17.45 5.41
N GLY A 342 -3.49 16.74 6.53
CA GLY A 342 -2.78 17.08 7.75
C GLY A 342 -1.29 16.73 7.69
N MET A 343 -0.91 15.59 7.05
CA MET A 343 0.50 15.26 6.80
C MET A 343 1.15 16.26 5.85
N ILE A 344 0.44 16.65 4.77
CA ILE A 344 0.89 17.69 3.84
C ILE A 344 1.16 18.99 4.59
N ALA A 345 0.22 19.45 5.41
CA ALA A 345 0.35 20.69 6.18
C ALA A 345 1.54 20.62 7.15
N ALA A 346 1.67 19.54 7.92
CA ALA A 346 2.74 19.34 8.89
C ALA A 346 4.13 19.24 8.23
N ALA A 347 4.22 18.62 7.04
CA ALA A 347 5.45 18.55 6.29
C ALA A 347 5.86 19.91 5.70
N ARG A 348 4.90 20.70 5.20
CA ARG A 348 5.14 22.08 4.72
C ARG A 348 5.60 23.02 5.84
N GLU A 349 5.07 22.85 7.03
CA GLU A 349 5.47 23.62 8.21
C GLU A 349 6.85 23.20 8.74
N GLY A 350 7.31 21.99 8.39
CA GLY A 350 8.58 21.42 8.84
C GLY A 350 8.51 20.72 10.20
N THR A 351 7.33 20.58 10.80
CA THR A 351 7.12 19.81 12.04
C THR A 351 7.19 18.31 11.78
N LEU A 352 6.69 17.85 10.61
CA LEU A 352 6.82 16.48 10.15
C LEU A 352 8.04 16.36 9.23
N THR A 353 9.10 15.76 9.73
CA THR A 353 10.35 15.49 8.99
C THR A 353 10.45 14.03 8.55
N LEU A 354 11.39 13.73 7.65
CA LEU A 354 11.64 12.35 7.22
C LEU A 354 12.05 11.45 8.39
N ASP A 355 12.97 11.91 9.26
CA ASP A 355 13.37 11.18 10.47
C ASP A 355 12.20 10.91 11.42
N LYS A 356 11.26 11.86 11.49
CA LYS A 356 10.05 11.67 12.29
C LYS A 356 9.11 10.63 11.67
N LEU A 357 8.97 10.64 10.36
CA LEU A 357 8.22 9.61 9.63
C LEU A 357 8.84 8.23 9.84
N GLU A 358 10.16 8.08 9.72
CA GLU A 358 10.86 6.82 10.01
C GLU A 358 10.58 6.32 11.44
N ALA A 359 10.64 7.21 12.45
CA ALA A 359 10.24 6.84 13.80
C ALA A 359 8.77 6.41 13.91
N MET A 360 7.86 7.03 13.15
CA MET A 360 6.45 6.67 13.09
C MET A 360 6.23 5.33 12.38
N THR A 361 7.05 4.97 11.41
CA THR A 361 6.95 3.68 10.70
C THR A 361 7.25 2.48 11.58
N CYS A 362 7.92 2.67 12.71
CA CYS A 362 8.08 1.62 13.72
C CYS A 362 6.72 1.10 14.24
N VAL A 363 5.69 1.94 14.24
CA VAL A 363 4.39 1.68 14.88
C VAL A 363 3.18 1.81 13.94
N CYS A 364 3.35 2.29 12.71
CA CYS A 364 2.30 2.30 11.69
C CYS A 364 2.11 0.92 11.05
N SER A 365 1.18 0.79 10.13
CA SER A 365 0.94 -0.49 9.44
C SER A 365 1.68 -0.65 8.11
N VAL A 366 2.21 0.41 7.53
CA VAL A 366 2.82 0.37 6.19
C VAL A 366 4.31 0.75 6.24
N GLY A 367 4.65 2.02 6.25
CA GLY A 367 6.03 2.52 6.11
C GLY A 367 6.04 3.95 5.59
N LEU A 368 7.14 4.34 4.95
CA LEU A 368 7.28 5.63 4.25
C LEU A 368 6.47 5.58 2.96
N ASP A 369 5.41 6.36 2.90
CA ASP A 369 4.50 6.29 1.77
C ASP A 369 4.29 7.65 1.10
N MET A 370 4.42 7.68 -0.24
CA MET A 370 4.23 8.87 -1.07
C MET A 370 5.11 10.06 -0.64
N ILE A 371 6.40 9.80 -0.47
CA ILE A 371 7.38 10.79 -0.03
C ILE A 371 8.07 11.41 -1.24
N ALA A 372 7.79 12.68 -1.51
CA ALA A 372 8.54 13.45 -2.50
C ALA A 372 9.85 13.99 -1.89
N VAL A 373 10.96 13.81 -2.62
CA VAL A 373 12.29 14.29 -2.24
C VAL A 373 12.90 15.08 -3.41
N PRO A 374 13.95 15.88 -3.20
CA PRO A 374 14.61 16.62 -4.28
C PRO A 374 15.01 15.73 -5.45
N GLY A 375 14.82 16.22 -6.66
CA GLY A 375 15.09 15.45 -7.88
C GLY A 375 16.54 15.06 -8.09
N ASP A 376 17.49 15.80 -7.47
CA ASP A 376 18.92 15.52 -7.48
C ASP A 376 19.37 14.52 -6.40
N THR A 377 18.48 14.09 -5.50
CA THR A 377 18.78 13.06 -4.48
C THR A 377 19.44 11.84 -5.14
N SER A 378 20.60 11.45 -4.63
CA SER A 378 21.39 10.35 -5.21
C SER A 378 20.70 8.98 -5.06
N ALA A 379 21.02 8.04 -5.94
CA ALA A 379 20.53 6.68 -5.83
C ALA A 379 20.98 6.01 -4.51
N GLU A 380 22.16 6.36 -4.02
CA GLU A 380 22.71 5.85 -2.76
C GLU A 380 21.94 6.38 -1.55
N THR A 381 21.53 7.65 -1.55
CA THR A 381 20.68 8.23 -0.50
C THR A 381 19.30 7.57 -0.51
N LEU A 382 18.67 7.41 -1.68
CA LEU A 382 17.41 6.67 -1.80
C LEU A 382 17.56 5.23 -1.28
N SER A 383 18.65 4.54 -1.65
CA SER A 383 18.96 3.19 -1.15
C SER A 383 19.14 3.16 0.36
N ALA A 384 19.73 4.17 0.97
CA ALA A 384 19.92 4.24 2.41
C ALA A 384 18.58 4.38 3.15
N ILE A 385 17.67 5.21 2.66
CA ILE A 385 16.30 5.32 3.19
C ILE A 385 15.57 3.97 3.08
N LEU A 386 15.72 3.27 1.95
CA LEU A 386 15.16 1.91 1.78
C LEU A 386 15.75 0.92 2.78
N ALA A 387 17.06 1.02 3.09
CA ALA A 387 17.73 0.16 4.05
C ALA A 387 17.24 0.39 5.48
N ASP A 388 17.03 1.64 5.88
CA ASP A 388 16.54 2.03 7.19
C ASP A 388 15.10 1.50 7.41
N GLU A 389 14.22 1.70 6.45
CA GLU A 389 12.87 1.15 6.50
C GLU A 389 12.84 -0.38 6.49
N ALA A 390 13.70 -1.02 5.71
CA ALA A 390 13.82 -2.47 5.73
C ALA A 390 14.34 -2.97 7.09
N ALA A 391 15.25 -2.24 7.74
CA ALA A 391 15.73 -2.56 9.08
C ALA A 391 14.63 -2.42 10.14
N ILE A 392 13.82 -1.35 10.07
CA ILE A 392 12.65 -1.16 10.93
C ILE A 392 11.68 -2.34 10.78
N GLY A 393 11.33 -2.71 9.54
CA GLY A 393 10.46 -3.84 9.26
C GLY A 393 11.01 -5.17 9.76
N MET A 394 12.28 -5.43 9.49
CA MET A 394 12.97 -6.67 9.87
C MET A 394 13.02 -6.85 11.40
N ILE A 395 13.44 -5.81 12.12
CA ILE A 395 13.60 -5.86 13.59
C ILE A 395 12.27 -5.97 14.32
N ASN A 396 11.26 -5.23 13.85
CA ASN A 396 9.92 -5.19 14.48
C ASN A 396 9.00 -6.33 13.99
N ASN A 397 9.46 -7.20 13.10
CA ASN A 397 8.66 -8.27 12.49
C ASN A 397 7.33 -7.73 11.92
N LYS A 398 7.39 -6.63 11.22
CA LYS A 398 6.25 -5.99 10.56
C LYS A 398 6.56 -5.70 9.09
N THR A 399 5.54 -5.53 8.29
CA THR A 399 5.70 -5.02 6.93
C THR A 399 6.12 -3.56 6.97
N THR A 400 7.16 -3.21 6.22
CA THR A 400 7.45 -1.84 5.82
C THR A 400 7.45 -1.75 4.30
N ALA A 401 6.87 -0.66 3.80
CA ALA A 401 6.75 -0.34 2.39
C ALA A 401 7.29 1.06 2.15
N VAL A 402 7.98 1.27 1.06
CA VAL A 402 8.55 2.58 0.71
C VAL A 402 8.14 2.98 -0.70
N ARG A 403 7.50 4.15 -0.83
CA ARG A 403 7.28 4.86 -2.10
C ARG A 403 7.99 6.21 -2.03
N LEU A 404 9.12 6.32 -2.72
CA LEU A 404 9.92 7.55 -2.83
C LEU A 404 9.78 8.13 -4.23
N ILE A 405 9.56 9.44 -4.31
CA ILE A 405 9.40 10.18 -5.56
C ILE A 405 10.50 11.26 -5.62
N PRO A 406 11.68 10.95 -6.16
CA PRO A 406 12.69 11.98 -6.42
C PRO A 406 12.21 12.83 -7.61
N ALA A 407 11.62 13.99 -7.31
CA ALA A 407 10.89 14.82 -8.27
C ALA A 407 11.85 15.58 -9.21
N PRO A 408 11.93 15.23 -10.52
CA PRO A 408 12.90 15.84 -11.41
C PRO A 408 12.74 17.36 -11.49
N GLY A 409 13.86 18.09 -11.31
CA GLY A 409 13.90 19.56 -11.38
C GLY A 409 13.30 20.29 -10.19
N LYS A 410 12.79 19.56 -9.18
CA LYS A 410 12.22 20.16 -7.95
C LYS A 410 13.18 20.07 -6.77
N THR A 411 13.01 21.01 -5.85
CA THR A 411 13.83 21.20 -4.64
C THR A 411 12.94 21.31 -3.41
N VAL A 412 13.53 21.31 -2.23
CA VAL A 412 12.80 21.47 -0.96
C VAL A 412 11.92 22.72 -0.98
N GLY A 413 10.66 22.57 -0.61
CA GLY A 413 9.65 23.62 -0.62
C GLY A 413 8.78 23.64 -1.88
N ASP A 414 9.18 22.94 -2.96
CA ASP A 414 8.32 22.74 -4.12
C ASP A 414 7.23 21.70 -3.81
N THR A 415 6.24 21.61 -4.69
CA THR A 415 5.16 20.62 -4.61
C THR A 415 5.15 19.75 -5.85
N VAL A 416 4.94 18.43 -5.67
CA VAL A 416 4.68 17.45 -6.72
C VAL A 416 3.18 17.25 -6.82
N GLU A 417 2.59 17.46 -7.98
CA GLU A 417 1.19 17.19 -8.25
C GLU A 417 1.03 15.79 -8.83
N ILE A 418 0.42 14.88 -8.07
CA ILE A 418 0.18 13.50 -8.50
C ILE A 418 -1.25 13.35 -9.00
N GLY A 419 -2.17 14.08 -8.37
CA GLY A 419 -3.59 14.15 -8.75
C GLY A 419 -4.46 13.00 -8.24
N GLY A 420 -5.78 13.15 -8.38
CA GLY A 420 -6.75 12.16 -7.95
C GLY A 420 -6.68 11.86 -6.45
N LEU A 421 -6.70 10.56 -6.11
CA LEU A 421 -6.60 10.10 -4.72
C LEU A 421 -5.20 10.27 -4.11
N PHE A 422 -4.17 10.49 -4.94
CA PHE A 422 -2.79 10.64 -4.48
C PHE A 422 -2.43 12.09 -4.09
N GLY A 423 -3.29 13.05 -4.44
CA GLY A 423 -3.15 14.45 -4.04
C GLY A 423 -1.87 15.12 -4.53
N GLU A 424 -1.25 15.83 -3.60
CA GLU A 424 -0.01 16.58 -3.84
C GLU A 424 1.00 16.31 -2.72
N ALA A 425 2.29 16.20 -3.05
CA ALA A 425 3.35 15.97 -2.08
C ALA A 425 4.27 17.18 -1.96
N PRO A 426 4.51 17.76 -0.76
CA PRO A 426 5.60 18.68 -0.55
C PRO A 426 6.94 17.96 -0.70
N VAL A 427 7.90 18.58 -1.38
CA VAL A 427 9.26 18.03 -1.49
C VAL A 427 9.97 18.19 -0.16
N MET A 428 10.23 17.07 0.52
CA MET A 428 10.81 17.03 1.86
C MET A 428 12.35 17.00 1.80
N PRO A 429 13.04 17.62 2.76
CA PRO A 429 14.50 17.59 2.82
C PRO A 429 15.01 16.16 3.12
N VAL A 430 16.16 15.82 2.54
CA VAL A 430 16.97 14.65 2.89
C VAL A 430 18.32 15.07 3.41
N HIS A 431 18.99 14.22 4.20
CA HIS A 431 20.33 14.53 4.70
C HIS A 431 21.34 14.62 3.56
N ALA A 432 22.22 15.64 3.62
CA ALA A 432 23.25 15.87 2.61
C ALA A 432 24.50 14.96 2.77
N ALA A 433 24.67 14.33 3.94
CA ALA A 433 25.79 13.43 4.18
C ALA A 433 25.66 12.15 3.32
N SER A 434 26.78 11.74 2.70
CA SER A 434 26.80 10.62 1.76
C SER A 434 26.71 9.27 2.45
N SER A 435 25.82 8.39 1.96
CA SER A 435 25.73 6.97 2.33
C SER A 435 26.36 6.04 1.28
N ALA A 436 27.08 6.57 0.31
CA ALA A 436 27.59 5.81 -0.84
C ALA A 436 28.46 4.62 -0.44
N GLU A 437 29.40 4.81 0.49
CA GLU A 437 30.25 3.70 0.96
C GLU A 437 29.47 2.61 1.70
N PHE A 438 28.46 3.00 2.47
CA PHE A 438 27.58 2.05 3.17
C PHE A 438 26.82 1.19 2.17
N ILE A 439 26.19 1.80 1.17
CA ILE A 439 25.44 1.09 0.13
C ILE A 439 26.36 0.25 -0.77
N ALA A 440 27.57 0.73 -1.09
CA ALA A 440 28.53 0.03 -1.92
C ALA A 440 29.06 -1.28 -1.28
N ARG A 441 28.89 -1.49 0.03
CA ARG A 441 29.27 -2.76 0.68
C ARG A 441 28.48 -3.94 0.14
N GLY A 442 27.22 -3.73 -0.26
CA GLY A 442 26.37 -4.80 -0.79
C GLY A 442 26.15 -5.97 0.18
N GLY A 443 25.91 -7.14 -0.38
CA GLY A 443 25.73 -8.37 0.39
C GLY A 443 24.44 -8.40 1.20
N ARG A 444 24.52 -8.80 2.48
CA ARG A 444 23.33 -9.01 3.31
C ARG A 444 23.53 -8.47 4.72
N ILE A 445 22.53 -7.74 5.22
CA ILE A 445 22.36 -7.54 6.66
C ILE A 445 21.66 -8.79 7.19
N PRO A 446 22.29 -9.54 8.14
CA PRO A 446 21.76 -10.80 8.64
C PRO A 446 20.39 -10.63 9.35
N ALA A 447 19.62 -11.72 9.36
CA ALA A 447 18.39 -11.78 10.14
C ALA A 447 18.69 -11.55 11.65
N PRO A 448 17.80 -10.84 12.36
CA PRO A 448 18.01 -10.58 13.79
C PRO A 448 17.88 -11.84 14.63
N LEU A 449 18.55 -11.87 15.78
CA LEU A 449 18.60 -13.06 16.64
C LEU A 449 17.20 -13.52 17.09
N HIS A 450 16.26 -12.60 17.32
CA HIS A 450 14.91 -12.95 17.77
C HIS A 450 14.09 -13.70 16.69
N SER A 451 14.49 -13.68 15.41
CA SER A 451 13.83 -14.47 14.36
C SER A 451 14.01 -15.99 14.55
N LEU A 452 14.92 -16.40 15.43
CA LEU A 452 15.12 -17.79 15.80
C LEU A 452 14.21 -18.26 16.95
N ARG A 453 13.41 -17.36 17.50
CA ARG A 453 12.41 -17.69 18.54
C ARG A 453 11.16 -18.21 17.84
N ASN A 454 10.97 -19.49 17.88
CA ASN A 454 9.75 -20.14 17.41
C ASN A 454 8.85 -20.46 18.61
#